data_3aa6a53732d9ffe86f8aecbc29ea055d
#
_entry.id   3aa6a53732d9ffe86f8aecbc29ea055d
#
_cell.length_a   1.000
_cell.length_b   1.000
_cell.length_c   1.000
_cell.angle_alpha   90.00
_cell.angle_beta   90.00
_cell.angle_gamma   90.00
#
_symmetry.space_group_name_H-M   'P 1'
#
loop_
_entity.id
_entity.type
_entity.pdbx_description
1 polymer ?
#
loop_
_entity_poly.entity_id
_entity_poly.type
_entity_poly.pdbx_seq_one_letter_code
_entity_poly.pdbx_strand_id
1 'polypeptide(L)'
;MQTVTLLAFLVFLFTYALISVRRVRSVSIERPAAALFGALLMVLLGVVTADQVVEAIDLDIIGLLLGMMIIVSCLEITGLFDRVASTMVDRCGDRFTLLWVSMGITALLSALILNDTVVLMFTPIIVKVCRSIDANPIPYLVGEALAANIGSVATGVGNPQNAYILIQSGIPFTEFAIALTPLAVMSLLVAVAIVALVFRKDLFDEGLRPHPIDRSLLAAASPKVRLEFPFFLVLGVLIAVFIGFLASSWLGMPVSLIAFLGGCFLLLALPLVKKDTGTGPILRGVDWTLILFFVGLFILLKGVETSGLMALMLGSFEDMGAGVAGVAGLTVVSSVLSNLISNVPAVMLLSPMIPVGDDTLWLSLATSSTLAGNATILGAAANVIVVEKGLSMGAEVRFLDFLKAGLPVTLVTLLMSVLLLGL
;
A
#
# COMPACT_ATOMS: atom_id res chain seq x y z
N MET A 1 -3.66 28.83 -26.15
CA MET A 1 -3.88 27.37 -25.91
C MET A 1 -2.58 26.58 -26.02
N GLN A 2 -1.88 26.58 -27.16
CA GLN A 2 -0.64 25.79 -27.32
C GLN A 2 0.47 26.09 -26.29
N THR A 3 0.68 27.33 -25.87
CA THR A 3 1.72 27.71 -24.91
C THR A 3 1.44 27.17 -23.51
N VAL A 4 0.18 27.24 -23.04
CA VAL A 4 -0.22 26.75 -21.72
C VAL A 4 -0.13 25.22 -21.66
N THR A 5 -0.57 24.54 -22.72
CA THR A 5 -0.45 23.07 -22.83
C THR A 5 1.00 22.62 -22.82
N LEU A 6 1.89 23.33 -23.54
CA LEU A 6 3.32 23.05 -23.55
C LEU A 6 3.95 23.26 -22.16
N LEU A 7 3.61 24.36 -21.48
CA LEU A 7 4.10 24.62 -20.11
C LEU A 7 3.63 23.55 -19.13
N ALA A 8 2.36 23.18 -19.17
CA ALA A 8 1.81 22.11 -18.35
C ALA A 8 2.54 20.78 -18.61
N PHE A 9 2.78 20.43 -19.87
CA PHE A 9 3.51 19.23 -20.26
C PHE A 9 4.95 19.23 -19.72
N LEU A 10 5.66 20.33 -19.82
CA LEU A 10 7.03 20.44 -19.31
C LEU A 10 7.09 20.34 -17.78
N VAL A 11 6.18 21.02 -17.08
CA VAL A 11 6.08 20.93 -15.60
C VAL A 11 5.72 19.51 -15.18
N PHE A 12 4.75 18.90 -15.85
CA PHE A 12 4.35 17.52 -15.61
C PHE A 12 5.52 16.55 -15.79
N LEU A 13 6.18 16.57 -16.96
CA LEU A 13 7.31 15.70 -17.24
C LEU A 13 8.46 15.89 -16.26
N PHE A 14 8.79 17.15 -15.95
CA PHE A 14 9.82 17.49 -14.97
C PHE A 14 9.49 16.96 -13.58
N THR A 15 8.24 17.14 -13.13
CA THR A 15 7.79 16.69 -11.82
C THR A 15 7.81 15.16 -11.70
N TYR A 16 7.33 14.46 -12.72
CA TYR A 16 7.36 13.00 -12.72
C TYR A 16 8.80 12.44 -12.84
N ALA A 17 9.68 13.13 -13.54
CA ALA A 17 11.10 12.81 -13.54
C ALA A 17 11.70 12.97 -12.12
N LEU A 18 11.38 14.04 -11.40
CA LEU A 18 11.82 14.23 -10.02
C LEU A 18 11.25 13.18 -9.06
N ILE A 19 9.99 12.79 -9.20
CA ILE A 19 9.35 11.72 -8.40
C ILE A 19 10.05 10.38 -8.64
N SER A 20 10.47 10.10 -9.87
CA SER A 20 11.16 8.87 -10.27
C SER A 20 12.61 8.83 -9.79
N VAL A 21 13.30 9.96 -9.82
CA VAL A 21 14.73 10.09 -9.47
C VAL A 21 14.85 10.46 -8.00
N ARG A 22 15.05 9.49 -7.15
CA ARG A 22 15.16 9.70 -5.67
C ARG A 22 16.40 10.46 -5.21
N ARG A 23 17.44 10.58 -6.04
CA ARG A 23 18.68 11.32 -5.72
C ARG A 23 19.16 12.10 -6.94
N VAL A 24 19.31 13.40 -6.76
CA VAL A 24 20.00 14.28 -7.72
C VAL A 24 21.32 14.71 -7.07
N ARG A 25 22.44 14.12 -7.50
CA ARG A 25 23.77 14.28 -6.91
C ARG A 25 23.80 13.91 -5.41
N SER A 26 24.01 14.89 -4.52
CA SER A 26 24.07 14.69 -3.06
C SER A 26 22.76 15.02 -2.34
N VAL A 27 21.71 15.44 -3.06
CA VAL A 27 20.42 15.85 -2.49
C VAL A 27 19.39 14.73 -2.74
N SER A 28 18.83 14.20 -1.65
CA SER A 28 17.65 13.32 -1.74
C SER A 28 16.40 14.19 -1.84
N ILE A 29 15.69 14.08 -2.97
CA ILE A 29 14.40 14.77 -3.14
C ILE A 29 13.31 13.74 -2.82
N GLU A 30 12.55 14.01 -1.78
CA GLU A 30 11.41 13.18 -1.44
C GLU A 30 10.24 13.41 -2.40
N ARG A 31 9.47 12.35 -2.68
CA ARG A 31 8.33 12.39 -3.60
C ARG A 31 7.31 13.51 -3.29
N PRO A 32 6.93 13.75 -2.02
CA PRO A 32 6.01 14.83 -1.66
C PRO A 32 6.55 16.21 -2.03
N ALA A 33 7.85 16.45 -1.78
CA ALA A 33 8.49 17.71 -2.14
C ALA A 33 8.50 17.95 -3.66
N ALA A 34 8.78 16.90 -4.44
CA ALA A 34 8.72 16.97 -5.90
C ALA A 34 7.30 17.29 -6.41
N ALA A 35 6.27 16.63 -5.88
CA ALA A 35 4.88 16.86 -6.26
C ALA A 35 4.41 18.27 -5.90
N LEU A 36 4.69 18.73 -4.66
CA LEU A 36 4.36 20.09 -4.24
C LEU A 36 5.10 21.17 -5.05
N PHE A 37 6.36 20.91 -5.42
CA PHE A 37 7.10 21.82 -6.28
C PHE A 37 6.49 21.89 -7.69
N GLY A 38 6.09 20.77 -8.27
CA GLY A 38 5.36 20.74 -9.54
C GLY A 38 4.02 21.47 -9.45
N ALA A 39 3.26 21.27 -8.38
CA ALA A 39 2.02 21.98 -8.09
C ALA A 39 2.25 23.51 -8.01
N LEU A 40 3.29 23.94 -7.29
CA LEU A 40 3.69 25.34 -7.20
C LEU A 40 4.02 25.92 -8.59
N LEU A 41 4.75 25.21 -9.42
CA LEU A 41 5.06 25.64 -10.79
C LEU A 41 3.79 25.78 -11.63
N MET A 42 2.81 24.86 -11.55
CA MET A 42 1.52 24.97 -12.24
C MET A 42 0.77 26.26 -11.89
N VAL A 43 0.80 26.66 -10.61
CA VAL A 43 0.17 27.88 -10.12
C VAL A 43 0.95 29.12 -10.57
N LEU A 44 2.27 29.15 -10.38
CA LEU A 44 3.11 30.31 -10.72
C LEU A 44 3.12 30.62 -12.22
N LEU A 45 3.02 29.59 -13.07
CA LEU A 45 2.95 29.73 -14.52
C LEU A 45 1.52 30.02 -15.02
N GLY A 46 0.55 30.16 -14.11
CA GLY A 46 -0.84 30.47 -14.46
C GLY A 46 -1.59 29.35 -15.17
N VAL A 47 -1.12 28.11 -15.08
CA VAL A 47 -1.82 26.93 -15.62
C VAL A 47 -3.03 26.59 -14.76
N VAL A 48 -2.89 26.74 -13.41
CA VAL A 48 -3.94 26.49 -12.41
C VAL A 48 -4.17 27.78 -11.61
N THR A 49 -5.41 28.17 -11.43
CA THR A 49 -5.78 29.33 -10.60
C THR A 49 -5.91 28.94 -9.12
N ALA A 50 -5.90 29.94 -8.21
CA ALA A 50 -6.05 29.70 -6.78
C ALA A 50 -7.37 28.99 -6.44
N ASP A 51 -8.46 29.34 -7.11
CA ASP A 51 -9.77 28.70 -6.90
C ASP A 51 -9.73 27.21 -7.36
N GLN A 52 -9.09 26.95 -8.49
CA GLN A 52 -8.90 25.58 -9.00
C GLN A 52 -7.99 24.73 -8.11
N VAL A 53 -7.06 25.32 -7.35
CA VAL A 53 -6.25 24.61 -6.36
C VAL A 53 -7.13 24.02 -5.26
N VAL A 54 -8.08 24.80 -4.75
CA VAL A 54 -9.00 24.34 -3.71
C VAL A 54 -9.94 23.26 -4.26
N GLU A 55 -10.47 23.47 -5.46
CA GLU A 55 -11.36 22.53 -6.12
C GLU A 55 -10.68 21.18 -6.47
N ALA A 56 -9.38 21.22 -6.78
CA ALA A 56 -8.62 20.01 -7.15
C ALA A 56 -8.44 19.02 -5.99
N ILE A 57 -8.44 19.51 -4.74
CA ILE A 57 -8.14 18.65 -3.59
C ILE A 57 -9.37 17.81 -3.24
N ASP A 58 -9.25 16.50 -3.42
CA ASP A 58 -10.29 15.54 -3.05
C ASP A 58 -10.26 15.30 -1.54
N LEU A 59 -11.23 15.90 -0.83
CA LEU A 59 -11.36 15.81 0.63
C LEU A 59 -11.81 14.41 1.09
N ASP A 60 -12.47 13.63 0.24
CA ASP A 60 -12.88 12.27 0.56
C ASP A 60 -11.66 11.35 0.66
N ILE A 61 -10.73 11.46 -0.29
CA ILE A 61 -9.48 10.70 -0.25
C ILE A 61 -8.63 11.11 0.95
N ILE A 62 -8.48 12.41 1.19
CA ILE A 62 -7.73 12.92 2.35
C ILE A 62 -8.38 12.47 3.67
N GLY A 63 -9.71 12.55 3.79
CA GLY A 63 -10.46 12.14 4.98
C GLY A 63 -10.34 10.64 5.27
N LEU A 64 -10.42 9.81 4.23
CA LEU A 64 -10.24 8.36 4.33
C LEU A 64 -8.84 8.02 4.84
N LEU A 65 -7.81 8.55 4.18
CA LEU A 65 -6.41 8.29 4.54
C LEU A 65 -6.11 8.79 5.96
N LEU A 66 -6.47 10.02 6.29
CA LEU A 66 -6.22 10.61 7.61
C LEU A 66 -6.93 9.82 8.71
N GLY A 67 -8.21 9.48 8.52
CA GLY A 67 -8.98 8.70 9.48
C GLY A 67 -8.33 7.34 9.74
N MET A 68 -7.98 6.61 8.69
CA MET A 68 -7.32 5.31 8.80
C MET A 68 -5.94 5.42 9.45
N MET A 69 -5.12 6.43 9.11
CA MET A 69 -3.81 6.64 9.73
C MET A 69 -3.90 6.93 11.23
N ILE A 70 -4.89 7.71 11.67
CA ILE A 70 -5.13 7.96 13.10
C ILE A 70 -5.50 6.65 13.82
N ILE A 71 -6.39 5.84 13.24
CA ILE A 71 -6.78 4.54 13.81
C ILE A 71 -5.56 3.62 13.92
N VAL A 72 -4.73 3.54 12.89
CA VAL A 72 -3.51 2.72 12.85
C VAL A 72 -2.49 3.18 13.89
N SER A 73 -2.27 4.49 14.03
CA SER A 73 -1.42 5.06 15.08
C SER A 73 -1.92 4.69 16.48
N CYS A 74 -3.23 4.69 16.71
CA CYS A 74 -3.82 4.24 17.97
C CYS A 74 -3.61 2.73 18.21
N LEU A 75 -3.70 1.90 17.16
CA LEU A 75 -3.41 0.46 17.23
C LEU A 75 -1.95 0.18 17.60
N GLU A 76 -1.02 0.93 17.01
CA GLU A 76 0.41 0.86 17.31
C GLU A 76 0.65 1.20 18.79
N ILE A 77 0.15 2.34 19.26
CA ILE A 77 0.31 2.81 20.65
C ILE A 77 -0.29 1.83 21.67
N THR A 78 -1.31 1.07 21.29
CA THR A 78 -1.96 0.08 22.14
C THR A 78 -1.38 -1.33 22.03
N GLY A 79 -0.34 -1.54 21.22
CA GLY A 79 0.47 -2.76 21.18
C GLY A 79 -0.10 -3.87 20.29
N LEU A 80 -0.84 -3.53 19.24
CA LEU A 80 -1.34 -4.53 18.25
C LEU A 80 -0.19 -5.37 17.68
N PHE A 81 0.88 -4.72 17.22
CA PHE A 81 1.98 -5.40 16.54
C PHE A 81 2.75 -6.32 17.48
N ASP A 82 2.94 -5.92 18.73
CA ASP A 82 3.55 -6.77 19.76
C ASP A 82 2.69 -8.00 20.04
N ARG A 83 1.36 -7.85 20.06
CA ARG A 83 0.44 -8.96 20.24
C ARG A 83 0.46 -9.93 19.06
N VAL A 84 0.48 -9.40 17.86
CA VAL A 84 0.60 -10.19 16.63
C VAL A 84 1.92 -10.97 16.63
N ALA A 85 3.03 -10.33 17.01
CA ALA A 85 4.34 -10.96 17.16
C ALA A 85 4.33 -12.13 18.15
N SER A 86 3.76 -11.91 19.34
CA SER A 86 3.60 -12.96 20.34
C SER A 86 2.81 -14.15 19.79
N THR A 87 1.67 -13.90 19.14
CA THR A 87 0.83 -14.94 18.56
C THR A 87 1.55 -15.74 17.45
N MET A 88 2.34 -15.05 16.62
CA MET A 88 3.15 -15.67 15.57
C MET A 88 4.18 -16.63 16.19
N VAL A 89 4.92 -16.15 17.20
CA VAL A 89 5.93 -16.93 17.92
C VAL A 89 5.34 -18.18 18.57
N ASP A 90 4.19 -18.04 19.23
CA ASP A 90 3.54 -19.15 19.95
C ASP A 90 3.06 -20.28 19.02
N ARG A 91 2.79 -19.97 17.75
CA ARG A 91 2.23 -20.95 16.78
C ARG A 91 3.25 -21.60 15.86
N CYS A 92 4.45 -21.05 15.72
CA CYS A 92 5.45 -21.54 14.80
C CYS A 92 6.33 -22.63 15.45
N GLY A 93 6.46 -23.78 14.78
CA GLY A 93 7.30 -24.90 15.23
C GLY A 93 8.48 -25.18 14.29
N ASP A 94 8.47 -24.58 13.11
CA ASP A 94 9.47 -24.73 12.07
C ASP A 94 9.59 -23.48 11.21
N ARG A 95 10.67 -23.39 10.42
CA ARG A 95 11.00 -22.22 9.59
C ARG A 95 9.99 -21.97 8.47
N PHE A 96 9.41 -23.00 7.87
CA PHE A 96 8.41 -22.83 6.82
C PHE A 96 7.07 -22.33 7.39
N THR A 97 6.65 -22.88 8.55
CA THR A 97 5.47 -22.40 9.27
C THR A 97 5.64 -20.92 9.65
N LEU A 98 6.82 -20.51 10.10
CA LEU A 98 7.11 -19.10 10.39
C LEU A 98 6.97 -18.22 9.13
N LEU A 99 7.43 -18.70 7.96
CA LEU A 99 7.30 -17.95 6.70
C LEU A 99 5.84 -17.74 6.33
N TRP A 100 5.04 -18.80 6.17
CA TRP A 100 3.67 -18.65 5.69
C TRP A 100 2.77 -17.95 6.70
N VAL A 101 3.00 -18.13 8.01
CA VAL A 101 2.27 -17.42 9.06
C VAL A 101 2.62 -15.92 9.05
N SER A 102 3.90 -15.56 8.93
CA SER A 102 4.31 -14.16 8.84
C SER A 102 3.74 -13.48 7.58
N MET A 103 3.82 -14.13 6.42
CA MET A 103 3.23 -13.64 5.17
C MET A 103 1.70 -13.52 5.28
N GLY A 104 1.02 -14.51 5.87
CA GLY A 104 -0.43 -14.49 6.07
C GLY A 104 -0.89 -13.36 6.99
N ILE A 105 -0.20 -13.15 8.10
CA ILE A 105 -0.47 -12.05 9.03
C ILE A 105 -0.21 -10.71 8.36
N THR A 106 0.91 -10.54 7.68
CA THR A 106 1.22 -9.31 6.94
C THR A 106 0.15 -8.99 5.90
N ALA A 107 -0.26 -9.98 5.10
CA ALA A 107 -1.31 -9.80 4.11
C ALA A 107 -2.66 -9.42 4.74
N LEU A 108 -3.04 -10.11 5.83
CA LEU A 108 -4.29 -9.81 6.54
C LEU A 108 -4.28 -8.39 7.12
N LEU A 109 -3.20 -8.00 7.79
CA LEU A 109 -3.08 -6.63 8.32
C LEU A 109 -3.08 -5.60 7.20
N SER A 110 -2.38 -5.86 6.09
CA SER A 110 -2.34 -4.96 4.93
C SER A 110 -3.66 -4.86 4.17
N ALA A 111 -4.57 -5.81 4.33
CA ALA A 111 -5.94 -5.69 3.84
C ALA A 111 -6.82 -4.80 4.73
N LEU A 112 -6.49 -4.68 6.02
CA LEU A 112 -7.28 -3.94 7.00
C LEU A 112 -6.72 -2.54 7.31
N ILE A 113 -5.42 -2.35 7.12
CA ILE A 113 -4.72 -1.09 7.40
C ILE A 113 -3.66 -0.86 6.33
N LEU A 114 -3.13 0.36 6.25
CA LEU A 114 -2.14 0.75 5.23
C LEU A 114 -0.90 -0.16 5.28
N ASN A 115 -0.58 -0.79 4.15
CA ASN A 115 0.51 -1.74 3.99
C ASN A 115 1.89 -1.17 4.39
N ASP A 116 2.16 0.10 4.11
CA ASP A 116 3.42 0.78 4.46
C ASP A 116 3.62 0.82 5.99
N THR A 117 2.54 1.09 6.75
CA THR A 117 2.59 1.06 8.22
C THR A 117 2.77 -0.36 8.75
N VAL A 118 2.11 -1.35 8.12
CA VAL A 118 2.28 -2.76 8.52
C VAL A 118 3.75 -3.17 8.44
N VAL A 119 4.40 -2.95 7.29
CA VAL A 119 5.81 -3.35 7.12
C VAL A 119 6.76 -2.53 7.98
N LEU A 120 6.48 -1.24 8.18
CA LEU A 120 7.29 -0.38 9.06
C LEU A 120 7.39 -0.94 10.48
N MET A 121 6.28 -1.46 10.99
CA MET A 121 6.17 -1.99 12.35
C MET A 121 6.55 -3.46 12.45
N PHE A 122 6.26 -4.25 11.41
CA PHE A 122 6.41 -5.71 11.49
C PHE A 122 7.81 -6.18 11.10
N THR A 123 8.51 -5.49 10.19
CA THR A 123 9.90 -5.80 9.79
C THR A 123 10.86 -5.94 10.98
N PRO A 124 10.90 -4.99 11.96
CA PRO A 124 11.76 -5.14 13.12
C PRO A 124 11.45 -6.40 13.96
N ILE A 125 10.20 -6.79 14.01
CA ILE A 125 9.75 -7.98 14.74
C ILE A 125 10.27 -9.23 14.04
N ILE A 126 10.08 -9.34 12.72
CA ILE A 126 10.57 -10.46 11.92
C ILE A 126 12.08 -10.63 12.08
N VAL A 127 12.86 -9.55 11.96
CA VAL A 127 14.32 -9.61 12.12
C VAL A 127 14.71 -10.10 13.51
N LYS A 128 14.06 -9.61 14.57
CA LYS A 128 14.32 -10.06 15.95
C LYS A 128 13.99 -11.54 16.14
N VAL A 129 12.84 -11.99 15.64
CA VAL A 129 12.43 -13.41 15.71
C VAL A 129 13.43 -14.28 14.96
N CYS A 130 13.79 -13.94 13.72
CA CYS A 130 14.78 -14.72 12.94
C CYS A 130 16.11 -14.84 13.66
N ARG A 131 16.61 -13.77 14.26
CA ARG A 131 17.86 -13.79 15.03
C ARG A 131 17.79 -14.66 16.28
N SER A 132 16.66 -14.67 16.98
CA SER A 132 16.50 -15.48 18.18
C SER A 132 16.56 -16.97 17.91
N ILE A 133 16.26 -17.41 16.68
CA ILE A 133 16.25 -18.82 16.25
C ILE A 133 17.40 -19.15 15.29
N ASP A 134 18.38 -18.26 15.15
CA ASP A 134 19.50 -18.39 14.22
C ASP A 134 19.06 -18.72 12.78
N ALA A 135 18.02 -18.04 12.30
CA ALA A 135 17.51 -18.15 10.94
C ALA A 135 17.93 -16.96 10.08
N ASN A 136 18.15 -17.22 8.79
CA ASN A 136 18.35 -16.16 7.80
C ASN A 136 17.06 -15.31 7.67
N PRO A 137 17.08 -13.98 7.93
CA PRO A 137 15.90 -13.14 7.86
C PRO A 137 15.44 -12.85 6.42
N ILE A 138 16.31 -13.02 5.40
CA ILE A 138 16.04 -12.60 4.03
C ILE A 138 14.78 -13.22 3.43
N PRO A 139 14.50 -14.54 3.53
CA PRO A 139 13.28 -15.14 3.02
C PRO A 139 12.00 -14.50 3.60
N TYR A 140 12.04 -14.19 4.89
CA TYR A 140 10.90 -13.63 5.62
C TYR A 140 10.67 -12.16 5.26
N LEU A 141 11.74 -11.37 5.09
CA LEU A 141 11.65 -9.96 4.67
C LEU A 141 11.15 -9.83 3.23
N VAL A 142 11.66 -10.68 2.32
CA VAL A 142 11.14 -10.72 0.94
C VAL A 142 9.67 -11.15 0.96
N GLY A 143 9.33 -12.20 1.70
CA GLY A 143 7.96 -12.67 1.86
C GLY A 143 7.03 -11.61 2.45
N GLU A 144 7.48 -10.88 3.47
CA GLU A 144 6.74 -9.77 4.10
C GLU A 144 6.41 -8.68 3.09
N ALA A 145 7.40 -8.20 2.32
CA ALA A 145 7.22 -7.15 1.34
C ALA A 145 6.20 -7.56 0.25
N LEU A 146 6.33 -8.78 -0.28
CA LEU A 146 5.39 -9.32 -1.27
C LEU A 146 3.98 -9.49 -0.69
N ALA A 147 3.88 -10.02 0.53
CA ALA A 147 2.61 -10.24 1.21
C ALA A 147 1.89 -8.93 1.57
N ALA A 148 2.63 -7.88 1.92
CA ALA A 148 2.06 -6.57 2.20
C ALA A 148 1.36 -5.97 0.97
N ASN A 149 2.01 -6.00 -0.19
CA ASN A 149 1.39 -5.54 -1.42
C ASN A 149 0.22 -6.43 -1.84
N ILE A 150 0.36 -7.76 -1.79
CA ILE A 150 -0.70 -8.70 -2.16
C ILE A 150 -1.92 -8.53 -1.25
N GLY A 151 -1.73 -8.45 0.07
CA GLY A 151 -2.82 -8.26 1.01
C GLY A 151 -3.57 -6.97 0.81
N SER A 152 -2.85 -5.89 0.50
CA SER A 152 -3.42 -4.57 0.27
C SER A 152 -4.30 -4.47 -0.99
N VAL A 153 -4.21 -5.43 -1.91
CA VAL A 153 -5.12 -5.52 -3.07
C VAL A 153 -6.56 -5.79 -2.64
N ALA A 154 -6.76 -6.54 -1.56
CA ALA A 154 -8.08 -7.04 -1.16
C ALA A 154 -9.10 -5.95 -0.84
N THR A 155 -8.68 -4.76 -0.44
CA THR A 155 -9.58 -3.67 -0.03
C THR A 155 -9.13 -2.32 -0.54
N GLY A 156 -10.08 -1.36 -0.57
CA GLY A 156 -9.80 0.02 -0.92
C GLY A 156 -9.00 0.80 0.14
N VAL A 157 -8.80 0.24 1.35
CA VAL A 157 -8.04 0.90 2.43
C VAL A 157 -6.67 0.27 2.67
N GLY A 158 -6.33 -0.79 1.95
CA GLY A 158 -5.07 -1.52 2.10
C GLY A 158 -3.83 -0.73 1.66
N ASN A 159 -3.99 0.18 0.71
CA ASN A 159 -2.92 1.07 0.24
C ASN A 159 -3.49 2.39 -0.31
N PRO A 160 -2.67 3.45 -0.45
CA PRO A 160 -3.16 4.76 -0.85
C PRO A 160 -3.73 4.82 -2.28
N GLN A 161 -3.19 4.05 -3.23
CA GLN A 161 -3.71 4.01 -4.59
C GLN A 161 -5.08 3.33 -4.67
N ASN A 162 -5.33 2.29 -3.88
CA ASN A 162 -6.66 1.67 -3.81
C ASN A 162 -7.68 2.58 -3.13
N ALA A 163 -7.26 3.37 -2.13
CA ALA A 163 -8.12 4.40 -1.53
C ALA A 163 -8.58 5.43 -2.57
N TYR A 164 -7.64 5.87 -3.42
CA TYR A 164 -7.96 6.74 -4.55
C TYR A 164 -8.92 6.07 -5.53
N ILE A 165 -8.62 4.83 -5.96
CA ILE A 165 -9.47 4.08 -6.91
C ILE A 165 -10.88 3.87 -6.34
N LEU A 166 -11.00 3.47 -5.08
CA LEU A 166 -12.30 3.24 -4.43
C LEU A 166 -13.19 4.49 -4.46
N ILE A 167 -12.62 5.66 -4.18
CA ILE A 167 -13.35 6.93 -4.17
C ILE A 167 -13.69 7.37 -5.60
N GLN A 168 -12.73 7.32 -6.53
CA GLN A 168 -12.91 7.82 -7.89
C GLN A 168 -13.79 6.91 -8.77
N SER A 169 -13.73 5.59 -8.56
CA SER A 169 -14.58 4.66 -9.30
C SER A 169 -16.04 4.68 -8.86
N GLY A 170 -16.30 5.06 -7.60
CA GLY A 170 -17.62 4.94 -6.99
C GLY A 170 -18.06 3.50 -6.71
N ILE A 171 -17.19 2.52 -6.92
CA ILE A 171 -17.46 1.10 -6.60
C ILE A 171 -17.71 0.96 -5.10
N PRO A 172 -18.80 0.35 -4.66
CA PRO A 172 -19.06 0.10 -3.24
C PRO A 172 -17.91 -0.69 -2.59
N PHE A 173 -17.51 -0.32 -1.38
CA PHE A 173 -16.44 -1.01 -0.65
C PHE A 173 -16.62 -2.53 -0.59
N THR A 174 -17.86 -2.98 -0.42
CA THR A 174 -18.21 -4.40 -0.37
C THR A 174 -17.94 -5.10 -1.70
N GLU A 175 -18.33 -4.48 -2.81
CA GLU A 175 -18.13 -5.04 -4.15
C GLU A 175 -16.65 -5.08 -4.51
N PHE A 176 -15.91 -4.01 -4.20
CA PHE A 176 -14.46 -3.97 -4.35
C PHE A 176 -13.78 -5.11 -3.59
N ALA A 177 -14.14 -5.29 -2.30
CA ALA A 177 -13.54 -6.33 -1.45
C ALA A 177 -13.93 -7.75 -1.92
N ILE A 178 -15.18 -7.99 -2.31
CA ILE A 178 -15.63 -9.30 -2.82
C ILE A 178 -14.91 -9.65 -4.12
N ALA A 179 -14.73 -8.70 -5.01
CA ALA A 179 -14.08 -8.93 -6.30
C ALA A 179 -12.57 -9.24 -6.13
N LEU A 180 -11.87 -8.54 -5.25
CA LEU A 180 -10.42 -8.61 -5.18
C LEU A 180 -9.86 -9.52 -4.07
N THR A 181 -10.62 -9.84 -3.02
CA THR A 181 -10.16 -10.76 -1.95
C THR A 181 -9.78 -12.16 -2.48
N PRO A 182 -10.56 -12.81 -3.36
CA PRO A 182 -10.18 -14.11 -3.91
C PRO A 182 -8.83 -14.06 -4.66
N LEU A 183 -8.62 -13.02 -5.46
CA LEU A 183 -7.36 -12.81 -6.18
C LEU A 183 -6.19 -12.60 -5.20
N ALA A 184 -6.38 -11.80 -4.15
CA ALA A 184 -5.37 -11.57 -3.12
C ALA A 184 -5.00 -12.87 -2.40
N VAL A 185 -5.99 -13.68 -2.02
CA VAL A 185 -5.74 -14.98 -1.36
C VAL A 185 -4.98 -15.94 -2.27
N MET A 186 -5.40 -16.09 -3.52
CA MET A 186 -4.69 -16.95 -4.48
C MET A 186 -3.27 -16.44 -4.76
N SER A 187 -3.10 -15.12 -4.90
CA SER A 187 -1.79 -14.49 -5.08
C SER A 187 -0.87 -14.71 -3.89
N LEU A 188 -1.40 -14.69 -2.66
CA LEU A 188 -0.65 -14.97 -1.44
C LEU A 188 -0.17 -16.43 -1.42
N LEU A 189 -1.01 -17.39 -1.77
CA LEU A 189 -0.62 -18.81 -1.84
C LEU A 189 0.48 -19.03 -2.87
N VAL A 190 0.38 -18.41 -4.04
CA VAL A 190 1.42 -18.43 -5.08
C VAL A 190 2.71 -17.80 -4.56
N ALA A 191 2.65 -16.65 -3.88
CA ALA A 191 3.81 -15.97 -3.34
C ALA A 191 4.51 -16.82 -2.27
N VAL A 192 3.77 -17.43 -1.34
CA VAL A 192 4.33 -18.36 -0.34
C VAL A 192 5.06 -19.52 -1.02
N ALA A 193 4.45 -20.15 -2.03
CA ALA A 193 5.05 -21.25 -2.75
C ALA A 193 6.35 -20.83 -3.47
N ILE A 194 6.33 -19.69 -4.17
CA ILE A 194 7.52 -19.20 -4.91
C ILE A 194 8.63 -18.81 -3.93
N VAL A 195 8.34 -18.08 -2.85
CA VAL A 195 9.33 -17.72 -1.83
C VAL A 195 9.93 -18.98 -1.19
N ALA A 196 9.09 -19.97 -0.86
CA ALA A 196 9.56 -21.24 -0.30
C ALA A 196 10.47 -22.00 -1.27
N LEU A 197 10.18 -21.99 -2.57
CA LEU A 197 11.00 -22.62 -3.60
C LEU A 197 12.34 -21.89 -3.81
N VAL A 198 12.32 -20.57 -3.87
CA VAL A 198 13.52 -19.74 -4.08
C VAL A 198 14.48 -19.86 -2.90
N PHE A 199 13.95 -19.85 -1.68
CA PHE A 199 14.73 -19.91 -0.45
C PHE A 199 14.68 -21.27 0.24
N ARG A 200 14.49 -22.35 -0.54
CA ARG A 200 14.33 -23.71 0.00
C ARG A 200 15.46 -24.15 0.93
N LYS A 201 16.70 -23.69 0.68
CA LYS A 201 17.87 -24.06 1.48
C LYS A 201 17.85 -23.44 2.89
N ASP A 202 17.19 -22.30 3.06
CA ASP A 202 17.04 -21.63 4.36
C ASP A 202 15.87 -22.21 5.18
N LEU A 203 14.89 -22.81 4.50
CA LEU A 203 13.62 -23.26 5.09
C LEU A 203 13.56 -24.77 5.33
N PHE A 204 14.23 -25.56 4.48
CA PHE A 204 14.14 -27.02 4.47
C PHE A 204 15.52 -27.66 4.47
N ASP A 205 15.60 -28.88 5.09
CA ASP A 205 16.75 -29.76 5.01
C ASP A 205 16.85 -30.46 3.64
N GLU A 206 17.88 -31.32 3.46
CA GLU A 206 18.09 -32.09 2.22
C GLU A 206 16.93 -33.04 1.90
N GLY A 207 16.14 -33.44 2.90
CA GLY A 207 14.95 -34.28 2.77
C GLY A 207 13.65 -33.55 2.57
N LEU A 208 13.69 -32.24 2.29
CA LEU A 208 12.53 -31.31 2.19
C LEU A 208 11.67 -31.28 3.46
N ARG A 209 12.25 -31.55 4.62
CA ARG A 209 11.60 -31.37 5.91
C ARG A 209 11.87 -29.95 6.39
N PRO A 210 10.86 -29.24 6.90
CA PRO A 210 11.06 -27.90 7.45
C PRO A 210 12.05 -27.93 8.60
N HIS A 211 13.01 -26.99 8.63
CA HIS A 211 13.95 -26.86 9.75
C HIS A 211 13.19 -26.56 11.04
N PRO A 212 13.34 -27.41 12.09
CA PRO A 212 12.65 -27.21 13.36
C PRO A 212 13.16 -25.96 14.06
N ILE A 213 12.30 -25.34 14.86
CA ILE A 213 12.63 -24.18 15.68
C ILE A 213 12.57 -24.57 17.16
N ASP A 214 13.58 -24.18 17.93
CA ASP A 214 13.54 -24.29 19.37
C ASP A 214 12.55 -23.26 19.96
N ARG A 215 11.41 -23.75 20.44
CA ARG A 215 10.34 -22.92 21.00
C ARG A 215 10.76 -22.16 22.26
N SER A 216 11.81 -22.63 22.98
CA SER A 216 12.32 -21.94 24.16
C SER A 216 12.98 -20.61 23.79
N LEU A 217 13.69 -20.58 22.65
CA LEU A 217 14.31 -19.37 22.09
C LEU A 217 13.26 -18.39 21.59
N LEU A 218 12.22 -18.92 20.93
CA LEU A 218 11.08 -18.10 20.49
C LEU A 218 10.35 -17.45 21.66
N ALA A 219 10.07 -18.22 22.71
CA ALA A 219 9.36 -17.70 23.90
C ALA A 219 10.14 -16.58 24.60
N ALA A 220 11.49 -16.63 24.56
CA ALA A 220 12.35 -15.59 25.10
C ALA A 220 12.31 -14.29 24.26
N ALA A 221 12.04 -14.40 22.95
CA ALA A 221 11.94 -13.27 22.03
C ALA A 221 10.53 -12.64 21.99
N SER A 222 9.53 -13.34 22.56
CA SER A 222 8.14 -12.90 22.52
C SER A 222 7.87 -11.74 23.49
N PRO A 223 7.29 -10.62 23.00
CA PRO A 223 6.86 -9.54 23.87
C PRO A 223 5.77 -10.02 24.83
N LYS A 224 5.93 -9.76 26.12
CA LYS A 224 4.87 -10.02 27.11
C LYS A 224 3.85 -8.88 27.06
N VAL A 225 2.82 -9.04 26.23
CA VAL A 225 1.77 -8.01 26.07
C VAL A 225 0.61 -8.28 27.02
N ARG A 226 0.31 -7.32 27.87
CA ARG A 226 -0.96 -7.31 28.63
C ARG A 226 -2.02 -6.65 27.76
N LEU A 227 -3.15 -7.36 27.59
CA LEU A 227 -4.32 -6.79 26.93
C LEU A 227 -5.05 -5.89 27.92
N GLU A 228 -4.99 -4.60 27.68
CA GLU A 228 -5.65 -3.59 28.49
C GLU A 228 -6.88 -3.02 27.77
N PHE A 229 -7.77 -2.38 28.50
CA PHE A 229 -8.99 -1.79 27.95
C PHE A 229 -8.74 -0.86 26.74
N PRO A 230 -7.68 -0.01 26.70
CA PRO A 230 -7.38 0.82 25.53
C PRO A 230 -7.20 0.04 24.21
N PHE A 231 -6.61 -1.16 24.29
CA PHE A 231 -6.48 -2.03 23.11
C PHE A 231 -7.83 -2.47 22.56
N PHE A 232 -8.73 -2.93 23.44
CA PHE A 232 -10.08 -3.37 23.04
C PHE A 232 -10.94 -2.21 22.52
N LEU A 233 -10.76 -1.00 23.07
CA LEU A 233 -11.42 0.21 22.56
C LEU A 233 -11.03 0.47 21.11
N VAL A 234 -9.71 0.51 20.81
CA VAL A 234 -9.21 0.81 19.47
C VAL A 234 -9.59 -0.29 18.48
N LEU A 235 -9.46 -1.56 18.89
CA LEU A 235 -9.89 -2.69 18.07
C LEU A 235 -11.41 -2.66 17.79
N GLY A 236 -12.22 -2.32 18.79
CA GLY A 236 -13.67 -2.16 18.65
C GLY A 236 -14.04 -1.07 17.66
N VAL A 237 -13.33 0.07 17.69
CA VAL A 237 -13.54 1.15 16.72
C VAL A 237 -13.11 0.73 15.32
N LEU A 238 -11.98 0.03 15.15
CA LEU A 238 -11.57 -0.50 13.85
C LEU A 238 -12.66 -1.44 13.29
N ILE A 239 -13.15 -2.36 14.09
CA ILE A 239 -14.24 -3.29 13.69
C ILE A 239 -15.51 -2.49 13.32
N ALA A 240 -15.89 -1.49 14.12
CA ALA A 240 -17.05 -0.64 13.84
C ALA A 240 -16.89 0.13 12.52
N VAL A 241 -15.69 0.67 12.23
CA VAL A 241 -15.39 1.34 10.97
C VAL A 241 -15.51 0.37 9.78
N PHE A 242 -14.99 -0.86 9.90
CA PHE A 242 -15.15 -1.86 8.83
C PHE A 242 -16.60 -2.29 8.63
N ILE A 243 -17.36 -2.47 9.71
CA ILE A 243 -18.82 -2.71 9.61
C ILE A 243 -19.49 -1.52 8.92
N GLY A 244 -19.09 -0.29 9.27
CA GLY A 244 -19.56 0.91 8.61
C GLY A 244 -19.21 0.95 7.10
N PHE A 245 -18.01 0.53 6.69
CA PHE A 245 -17.63 0.42 5.29
C PHE A 245 -18.52 -0.59 4.53
N LEU A 246 -18.76 -1.75 5.12
CA LEU A 246 -19.67 -2.75 4.54
C LEU A 246 -21.11 -2.26 4.44
N ALA A 247 -21.54 -1.42 5.38
CA ALA A 247 -22.87 -0.85 5.43
C ALA A 247 -22.97 0.53 4.73
N SER A 248 -21.89 1.07 4.17
CA SER A 248 -21.81 2.43 3.64
C SER A 248 -22.90 2.77 2.63
N SER A 249 -23.19 1.85 1.71
CA SER A 249 -24.26 1.99 0.71
C SER A 249 -25.66 2.07 1.34
N TRP A 250 -25.91 1.31 2.43
CA TRP A 250 -27.18 1.33 3.14
C TRP A 250 -27.34 2.55 4.04
N LEU A 251 -26.23 3.01 4.63
CA LEU A 251 -26.22 4.19 5.49
C LEU A 251 -26.26 5.49 4.68
N GLY A 252 -25.99 5.44 3.38
CA GLY A 252 -25.82 6.62 2.54
C GLY A 252 -24.64 7.50 3.00
N MET A 253 -23.64 6.91 3.66
CA MET A 253 -22.46 7.60 4.17
C MET A 253 -21.21 7.18 3.40
N PRO A 254 -20.39 8.14 2.93
CA PRO A 254 -19.14 7.79 2.26
C PRO A 254 -18.16 7.14 3.24
N VAL A 255 -17.35 6.20 2.74
CA VAL A 255 -16.33 5.50 3.54
C VAL A 255 -15.32 6.47 4.16
N SER A 256 -15.04 7.58 3.49
CA SER A 256 -14.19 8.68 3.96
C SER A 256 -14.68 9.27 5.28
N LEU A 257 -15.97 9.58 5.36
CA LEU A 257 -16.58 10.14 6.57
C LEU A 257 -16.58 9.12 7.71
N ILE A 258 -16.87 7.84 7.43
CA ILE A 258 -16.85 6.77 8.43
C ILE A 258 -15.46 6.62 9.04
N ALA A 259 -14.41 6.56 8.20
CA ALA A 259 -13.03 6.47 8.67
C ALA A 259 -12.61 7.70 9.47
N PHE A 260 -12.95 8.89 8.96
CA PHE A 260 -12.60 10.16 9.61
C PHE A 260 -13.27 10.29 10.99
N LEU A 261 -14.55 9.97 11.10
CA LEU A 261 -15.26 9.96 12.38
C LEU A 261 -14.69 8.95 13.38
N GLY A 262 -14.32 7.75 12.92
CA GLY A 262 -13.64 6.74 13.74
C GLY A 262 -12.29 7.22 14.26
N GLY A 263 -11.49 7.84 13.39
CA GLY A 263 -10.21 8.46 13.74
C GLY A 263 -10.36 9.61 14.75
N CYS A 264 -11.28 10.54 14.49
CA CYS A 264 -11.57 11.66 15.39
C CYS A 264 -12.06 11.17 16.76
N PHE A 265 -12.93 10.15 16.79
CA PHE A 265 -13.38 9.54 18.04
C PHE A 265 -12.20 9.00 18.85
N LEU A 266 -11.28 8.24 18.23
CA LEU A 266 -10.11 7.70 18.91
C LEU A 266 -9.13 8.79 19.36
N LEU A 267 -8.98 9.85 18.57
CA LEU A 267 -8.12 10.99 18.93
C LEU A 267 -8.58 11.64 20.25
N LEU A 268 -9.87 11.62 20.53
CA LEU A 268 -10.46 12.12 21.78
C LEU A 268 -10.51 11.05 22.87
N ALA A 269 -10.97 9.84 22.54
CA ALA A 269 -11.26 8.79 23.52
C ALA A 269 -9.99 8.13 24.08
N LEU A 270 -8.97 7.87 23.26
CA LEU A 270 -7.77 7.15 23.70
C LEU A 270 -6.99 7.89 24.80
N PRO A 271 -6.75 9.22 24.74
CA PRO A 271 -6.11 9.96 25.82
C PRO A 271 -6.89 9.97 27.14
N LEU A 272 -8.22 9.87 27.09
CA LEU A 272 -9.07 9.80 28.29
C LEU A 272 -8.91 8.46 29.04
N VAL A 273 -8.69 7.39 28.29
CA VAL A 273 -8.56 6.03 28.84
C VAL A 273 -7.11 5.69 29.16
N LYS A 274 -6.17 6.07 28.30
CA LYS A 274 -4.73 5.88 28.47
C LYS A 274 -4.08 7.22 28.80
N LYS A 275 -4.16 7.60 30.08
CA LYS A 275 -3.75 8.95 30.58
C LYS A 275 -2.31 9.35 30.26
N ASP A 276 -1.40 8.37 30.08
CA ASP A 276 -0.01 8.61 29.71
C ASP A 276 0.18 8.93 28.21
N THR A 277 -0.90 8.85 27.42
CA THR A 277 -0.88 9.06 25.96
C THR A 277 -1.69 10.31 25.64
N GLY A 278 -1.02 11.41 25.32
CA GLY A 278 -1.70 12.59 24.81
C GLY A 278 -2.05 12.45 23.33
N THR A 279 -2.71 13.45 22.73
CA THR A 279 -3.01 13.49 21.29
C THR A 279 -1.76 13.63 20.41
N GLY A 280 -0.70 14.23 20.94
CA GLY A 280 0.57 14.48 20.22
C GLY A 280 1.21 13.21 19.65
N PRO A 281 1.41 12.13 20.43
CA PRO A 281 1.91 10.86 19.90
C PRO A 281 1.05 10.26 18.79
N ILE A 282 -0.28 10.34 18.90
CA ILE A 282 -1.20 9.83 17.88
C ILE A 282 -1.00 10.59 16.55
N LEU A 283 -0.96 11.91 16.61
CA LEU A 283 -0.79 12.75 15.41
C LEU A 283 0.61 12.64 14.78
N ARG A 284 1.64 12.27 15.56
CA ARG A 284 2.98 11.97 15.03
C ARG A 284 3.03 10.64 14.27
N GLY A 285 2.15 9.71 14.57
CA GLY A 285 2.02 8.45 13.84
C GLY A 285 1.29 8.60 12.49
N VAL A 286 0.72 9.79 12.19
CA VAL A 286 0.12 10.09 10.88
C VAL A 286 1.23 10.42 9.89
N ASP A 287 1.19 9.80 8.70
CA ASP A 287 2.10 10.13 7.60
C ASP A 287 1.62 11.39 6.85
N TRP A 288 2.00 12.54 7.40
CA TRP A 288 1.73 13.84 6.80
C TRP A 288 2.38 14.01 5.41
N THR A 289 3.49 13.29 5.16
CA THR A 289 4.18 13.37 3.88
C THR A 289 3.35 12.75 2.77
N LEU A 290 2.62 11.68 3.06
CA LEU A 290 1.67 11.07 2.12
C LEU A 290 0.50 12.01 1.83
N ILE A 291 -0.07 12.67 2.83
CA ILE A 291 -1.15 13.66 2.64
C ILE A 291 -0.68 14.80 1.73
N LEU A 292 0.50 15.38 2.01
CA LEU A 292 1.08 16.44 1.18
C LEU A 292 1.40 15.96 -0.23
N PHE A 293 1.78 14.71 -0.40
CA PHE A 293 2.01 14.11 -1.72
C PHE A 293 0.73 14.08 -2.55
N PHE A 294 -0.39 13.64 -1.97
CA PHE A 294 -1.69 13.65 -2.64
C PHE A 294 -2.12 15.07 -3.02
N VAL A 295 -2.00 16.04 -2.10
CA VAL A 295 -2.31 17.45 -2.39
C VAL A 295 -1.50 17.95 -3.59
N GLY A 296 -0.19 17.69 -3.62
CA GLY A 296 0.66 18.06 -4.75
C GLY A 296 0.24 17.42 -6.06
N LEU A 297 -0.09 16.12 -6.04
CA LEU A 297 -0.53 15.38 -7.23
C LEU A 297 -1.90 15.85 -7.73
N PHE A 298 -2.86 16.14 -6.86
CA PHE A 298 -4.16 16.68 -7.25
C PHE A 298 -4.03 17.99 -8.03
N ILE A 299 -3.22 18.92 -7.51
CA ILE A 299 -3.00 20.23 -8.17
C ILE A 299 -2.25 20.04 -9.50
N LEU A 300 -1.26 19.14 -9.54
CA LEU A 300 -0.50 18.84 -10.75
C LEU A 300 -1.43 18.27 -11.84
N LEU A 301 -2.29 17.32 -11.50
CA LEU A 301 -3.24 16.71 -12.43
C LEU A 301 -4.32 17.69 -12.87
N LYS A 302 -4.78 18.58 -12.00
CA LYS A 302 -5.69 19.68 -12.40
C LYS A 302 -5.05 20.56 -13.48
N GLY A 303 -3.73 20.80 -13.38
CA GLY A 303 -2.99 21.50 -14.43
C GLY A 303 -2.94 20.73 -15.76
N VAL A 304 -2.80 19.41 -15.71
CA VAL A 304 -2.85 18.55 -16.91
C VAL A 304 -4.24 18.59 -17.55
N GLU A 305 -5.31 18.54 -16.73
CA GLU A 305 -6.70 18.62 -17.17
C GLU A 305 -7.01 19.99 -17.83
N THR A 306 -6.77 21.09 -17.11
CA THR A 306 -7.11 22.45 -17.56
C THR A 306 -6.33 22.90 -18.78
N SER A 307 -5.11 22.38 -18.98
CA SER A 307 -4.27 22.68 -20.15
C SER A 307 -4.69 21.96 -21.42
N GLY A 308 -5.64 21.02 -21.36
CA GLY A 308 -6.06 20.17 -22.47
C GLY A 308 -5.07 19.04 -22.81
N LEU A 309 -4.01 18.86 -22.01
CA LEU A 309 -3.04 17.77 -22.20
C LEU A 309 -3.70 16.39 -22.01
N MET A 310 -4.66 16.31 -21.08
CA MET A 310 -5.44 15.08 -20.84
C MET A 310 -6.15 14.59 -22.12
N ALA A 311 -6.77 15.49 -22.88
CA ALA A 311 -7.47 15.14 -24.11
C ALA A 311 -6.54 14.57 -25.18
N LEU A 312 -5.27 15.04 -25.25
CA LEU A 312 -4.26 14.49 -26.15
C LEU A 312 -3.83 13.08 -25.72
N MET A 313 -3.79 12.81 -24.42
CA MET A 313 -3.45 11.48 -23.88
C MET A 313 -4.60 10.49 -24.09
N LEU A 314 -5.86 10.90 -23.87
CA LEU A 314 -7.05 10.07 -24.03
C LEU A 314 -7.19 9.51 -25.45
N GLY A 315 -6.95 10.31 -26.49
CA GLY A 315 -7.02 9.85 -27.88
C GLY A 315 -6.09 8.68 -28.23
N SER A 316 -5.08 8.41 -27.42
CA SER A 316 -4.18 7.27 -27.58
C SER A 316 -4.68 5.98 -26.92
N PHE A 317 -5.72 6.05 -26.10
CA PHE A 317 -6.25 4.92 -25.34
C PHE A 317 -7.63 4.43 -25.81
N GLU A 318 -8.32 5.19 -26.67
CA GLU A 318 -9.62 4.80 -27.24
C GLU A 318 -9.56 3.47 -28.02
N ASP A 319 -8.37 3.07 -28.47
CA ASP A 319 -8.14 1.84 -29.24
C ASP A 319 -7.77 0.61 -28.37
N MET A 320 -7.73 0.71 -27.04
CA MET A 320 -7.28 -0.43 -26.18
C MET A 320 -8.23 -1.63 -26.17
N GLY A 321 -9.39 -1.55 -26.82
CA GLY A 321 -10.35 -2.65 -26.92
C GLY A 321 -11.11 -2.91 -25.61
N ALA A 322 -12.20 -3.69 -25.70
CA ALA A 322 -13.02 -4.12 -24.55
C ALA A 322 -12.64 -5.53 -24.08
N GLY A 323 -13.06 -5.91 -22.88
CA GLY A 323 -12.87 -7.25 -22.31
C GLY A 323 -11.41 -7.60 -22.02
N VAL A 324 -11.02 -8.84 -22.26
CA VAL A 324 -9.67 -9.37 -21.92
C VAL A 324 -8.55 -8.52 -22.52
N ALA A 325 -8.70 -8.01 -23.75
CA ALA A 325 -7.67 -7.19 -24.40
C ALA A 325 -7.48 -5.84 -23.69
N GLY A 326 -8.56 -5.17 -23.32
CA GLY A 326 -8.51 -3.91 -22.55
C GLY A 326 -7.90 -4.11 -21.17
N VAL A 327 -8.32 -5.14 -20.44
CA VAL A 327 -7.76 -5.50 -19.12
C VAL A 327 -6.26 -5.81 -19.25
N ALA A 328 -5.85 -6.60 -20.23
CA ALA A 328 -4.43 -6.93 -20.45
C ALA A 328 -3.60 -5.70 -20.82
N GLY A 329 -4.11 -4.85 -21.72
CA GLY A 329 -3.46 -3.60 -22.12
C GLY A 329 -3.25 -2.67 -20.94
N LEU A 330 -4.31 -2.40 -20.16
CA LEU A 330 -4.23 -1.58 -18.96
C LEU A 330 -3.29 -2.19 -17.92
N THR A 331 -3.33 -3.52 -17.73
CA THR A 331 -2.41 -4.24 -16.82
C THR A 331 -0.95 -4.02 -17.19
N VAL A 332 -0.60 -4.13 -18.48
CA VAL A 332 0.78 -3.90 -18.93
C VAL A 332 1.19 -2.45 -18.72
N VAL A 333 0.38 -1.49 -19.18
CA VAL A 333 0.69 -0.06 -19.08
C VAL A 333 0.82 0.37 -17.62
N SER A 334 -0.15 0.02 -16.77
CA SER A 334 -0.12 0.38 -15.35
C SER A 334 1.05 -0.28 -14.62
N SER A 335 1.39 -1.53 -14.95
CA SER A 335 2.53 -2.23 -14.34
C SER A 335 3.86 -1.57 -14.68
N VAL A 336 4.04 -1.16 -15.92
CA VAL A 336 5.26 -0.44 -16.36
C VAL A 336 5.33 0.92 -15.66
N LEU A 337 4.25 1.70 -15.70
CA LEU A 337 4.21 3.03 -15.09
C LEU A 337 4.40 2.95 -13.56
N SER A 338 3.75 2.03 -12.87
CA SER A 338 3.90 1.86 -11.41
C SER A 338 5.35 1.60 -11.00
N ASN A 339 6.09 0.81 -11.77
CA ASN A 339 7.50 0.57 -11.50
C ASN A 339 8.41 1.77 -11.87
N LEU A 340 8.02 2.61 -12.84
CA LEU A 340 8.79 3.78 -13.26
C LEU A 340 8.57 4.99 -12.34
N ILE A 341 7.30 5.32 -12.03
CA ILE A 341 6.92 6.56 -11.35
C ILE A 341 6.26 6.34 -9.97
N SER A 342 6.11 5.09 -9.53
CA SER A 342 5.37 4.67 -8.32
C SER A 342 3.86 4.51 -8.53
N ASN A 343 3.23 3.69 -7.64
CA ASN A 343 1.84 3.24 -7.79
C ASN A 343 0.83 4.41 -7.78
N VAL A 344 0.91 5.30 -6.80
CA VAL A 344 -0.05 6.41 -6.65
C VAL A 344 -0.04 7.35 -7.86
N PRO A 345 1.11 7.90 -8.30
CA PRO A 345 1.15 8.74 -9.50
C PRO A 345 0.70 8.01 -10.77
N ALA A 346 1.04 6.72 -10.92
CA ALA A 346 0.63 5.93 -12.08
C ALA A 346 -0.90 5.76 -12.13
N VAL A 347 -1.52 5.43 -10.99
CA VAL A 347 -2.97 5.30 -10.87
C VAL A 347 -3.66 6.62 -11.16
N MET A 348 -3.22 7.71 -10.53
CA MET A 348 -3.83 9.02 -10.72
C MET A 348 -3.70 9.53 -12.18
N LEU A 349 -2.63 9.14 -12.88
CA LEU A 349 -2.44 9.46 -14.30
C LEU A 349 -3.35 8.64 -15.22
N LEU A 350 -3.57 7.36 -14.90
CA LEU A 350 -4.36 6.44 -15.73
C LEU A 350 -5.86 6.51 -15.45
N SER A 351 -6.25 6.89 -14.22
CA SER A 351 -7.66 6.90 -13.81
C SER A 351 -8.59 7.72 -14.72
N PRO A 352 -8.21 8.92 -15.24
CA PRO A 352 -9.08 9.67 -16.13
C PRO A 352 -9.28 9.00 -17.51
N MET A 353 -8.49 7.97 -17.81
CA MET A 353 -8.59 7.23 -19.07
C MET A 353 -9.57 6.06 -18.98
N ILE A 354 -10.06 5.74 -17.79
CA ILE A 354 -11.03 4.67 -17.57
C ILE A 354 -12.43 5.20 -17.82
N PRO A 355 -13.23 4.53 -18.69
CA PRO A 355 -14.62 4.92 -18.94
C PRO A 355 -15.45 4.91 -17.64
N VAL A 356 -16.36 5.85 -17.53
CA VAL A 356 -17.29 5.92 -16.39
C VAL A 356 -18.16 4.65 -16.38
N GLY A 357 -18.21 3.96 -15.23
CA GLY A 357 -18.99 2.73 -15.07
C GLY A 357 -18.32 1.45 -15.54
N ASP A 358 -17.05 1.50 -15.94
CA ASP A 358 -16.26 0.30 -16.23
C ASP A 358 -15.54 -0.21 -14.99
N ASP A 359 -16.28 -0.87 -14.09
CA ASP A 359 -15.76 -1.39 -12.84
C ASP A 359 -14.61 -2.39 -13.05
N THR A 360 -14.64 -3.14 -14.16
CA THR A 360 -13.60 -4.11 -14.50
C THR A 360 -12.25 -3.46 -14.72
N LEU A 361 -12.20 -2.35 -15.47
CA LEU A 361 -10.97 -1.61 -15.70
C LEU A 361 -10.48 -0.91 -14.42
N TRP A 362 -11.38 -0.40 -13.57
CA TRP A 362 -11.00 0.15 -12.27
C TRP A 362 -10.37 -0.89 -11.35
N LEU A 363 -10.97 -2.09 -11.25
CA LEU A 363 -10.43 -3.21 -10.49
C LEU A 363 -9.12 -3.73 -11.08
N SER A 364 -9.00 -3.72 -12.42
CA SER A 364 -7.74 -4.05 -13.11
C SER A 364 -6.64 -3.05 -12.79
N LEU A 365 -6.94 -1.75 -12.74
CA LEU A 365 -5.99 -0.72 -12.34
C LEU A 365 -5.53 -0.91 -10.90
N ALA A 366 -6.44 -1.24 -9.97
CA ALA A 366 -6.13 -1.51 -8.57
C ALA A 366 -5.17 -2.70 -8.40
N THR A 367 -5.49 -3.81 -9.08
CA THR A 367 -4.67 -5.04 -8.99
C THR A 367 -3.33 -4.87 -9.68
N SER A 368 -3.32 -4.38 -10.91
CA SER A 368 -2.10 -4.27 -11.72
C SER A 368 -1.10 -3.27 -11.15
N SER A 369 -1.56 -2.09 -10.71
CA SER A 369 -0.66 -1.09 -10.09
C SER A 369 -0.04 -1.59 -8.79
N THR A 370 -0.78 -2.37 -8.00
CA THR A 370 -0.32 -2.86 -6.71
C THR A 370 0.56 -4.12 -6.85
N LEU A 371 0.12 -5.12 -7.64
CA LEU A 371 0.87 -6.37 -7.82
C LEU A 371 2.16 -6.15 -8.62
N ALA A 372 2.18 -5.20 -9.55
CA ALA A 372 3.38 -4.81 -10.27
C ALA A 372 4.51 -4.31 -9.34
N GLY A 373 4.14 -3.71 -8.20
CA GLY A 373 5.09 -3.29 -7.18
C GLY A 373 5.94 -4.42 -6.61
N ASN A 374 5.50 -5.66 -6.74
CA ASN A 374 6.24 -6.83 -6.28
C ASN A 374 7.44 -7.20 -7.18
N ALA A 375 7.56 -6.65 -8.39
CA ALA A 375 8.63 -7.00 -9.32
C ALA A 375 10.01 -6.61 -8.80
N THR A 376 10.14 -5.45 -8.18
CA THR A 376 11.44 -4.90 -7.74
C THR A 376 11.32 -4.22 -6.36
N ILE A 377 12.47 -4.05 -5.71
CA ILE A 377 12.54 -3.29 -4.44
C ILE A 377 11.96 -1.87 -4.62
N LEU A 378 12.20 -1.23 -5.76
CA LEU A 378 11.76 0.13 -6.04
C LEU A 378 10.28 0.21 -6.47
N GLY A 379 9.66 -0.92 -6.81
CA GLY A 379 8.31 -0.99 -7.34
C GLY A 379 7.22 -0.52 -6.35
N ALA A 380 7.43 -0.70 -5.04
CA ALA A 380 6.50 -0.24 -4.02
C ALA A 380 7.22 0.41 -2.84
N ALA A 381 6.55 1.34 -2.13
CA ALA A 381 7.08 1.98 -0.93
C ALA A 381 7.32 0.95 0.18
N ALA A 382 6.37 0.04 0.39
CA ALA A 382 6.47 -1.05 1.36
C ALA A 382 7.76 -1.87 1.21
N ASN A 383 8.16 -2.21 -0.04
CA ASN A 383 9.39 -2.96 -0.29
C ASN A 383 10.64 -2.19 0.17
N VAL A 384 10.68 -0.90 -0.11
CA VAL A 384 11.80 -0.02 0.29
C VAL A 384 11.88 0.07 1.80
N ILE A 385 10.74 0.24 2.48
CA ILE A 385 10.67 0.28 3.95
C ILE A 385 11.22 -1.01 4.55
N VAL A 386 10.79 -2.17 4.04
CA VAL A 386 11.31 -3.48 4.50
C VAL A 386 12.83 -3.57 4.34
N VAL A 387 13.35 -3.19 3.16
CA VAL A 387 14.78 -3.28 2.87
C VAL A 387 15.59 -2.31 3.74
N GLU A 388 15.15 -1.06 3.88
CA GLU A 388 15.85 -0.05 4.69
C GLU A 388 15.81 -0.39 6.19
N LYS A 389 14.65 -0.83 6.71
CA LYS A 389 14.52 -1.28 8.10
C LYS A 389 15.33 -2.55 8.36
N GLY A 390 15.28 -3.53 7.45
CA GLY A 390 16.12 -4.72 7.52
C GLY A 390 17.59 -4.36 7.58
N LEU A 391 18.07 -3.49 6.68
CA LEU A 391 19.45 -3.03 6.63
C LEU A 391 19.85 -2.31 7.92
N SER A 392 19.02 -1.42 8.45
CA SER A 392 19.28 -0.73 9.72
C SER A 392 19.48 -1.68 10.91
N MET A 393 18.94 -2.88 10.81
CA MET A 393 19.09 -3.97 11.76
C MET A 393 20.13 -5.00 11.33
N GLY A 394 20.91 -4.77 10.27
CA GLY A 394 21.97 -5.65 9.78
C GLY A 394 21.45 -6.88 9.00
N ALA A 395 20.24 -6.80 8.44
CA ALA A 395 19.67 -7.77 7.51
C ALA A 395 19.60 -7.14 6.10
N GLU A 396 20.63 -7.40 5.29
CA GLU A 396 20.75 -6.80 3.96
C GLU A 396 20.03 -7.64 2.91
N VAL A 397 18.88 -7.18 2.43
CA VAL A 397 18.17 -7.76 1.28
C VAL A 397 18.78 -7.21 -0.01
N ARG A 398 19.50 -8.07 -0.74
CA ARG A 398 20.10 -7.66 -2.03
C ARG A 398 19.04 -7.60 -3.13
N PHE A 399 19.27 -6.73 -4.11
CA PHE A 399 18.36 -6.58 -5.25
C PHE A 399 18.05 -7.92 -5.96
N LEU A 400 19.08 -8.77 -6.17
CA LEU A 400 18.88 -10.07 -6.81
C LEU A 400 18.11 -11.07 -5.95
N ASP A 401 18.23 -11.02 -4.62
CA ASP A 401 17.48 -11.89 -3.73
C ASP A 401 15.98 -11.54 -3.76
N PHE A 402 15.67 -10.26 -3.81
CA PHE A 402 14.30 -9.79 -4.00
C PHE A 402 13.76 -10.18 -5.38
N LEU A 403 14.53 -9.90 -6.45
CA LEU A 403 14.10 -10.10 -7.84
C LEU A 403 13.79 -11.58 -8.15
N LYS A 404 14.57 -12.53 -7.59
CA LYS A 404 14.36 -13.97 -7.80
C LYS A 404 12.99 -14.46 -7.36
N ALA A 405 12.42 -13.87 -6.31
CA ALA A 405 11.07 -14.19 -5.84
C ALA A 405 10.04 -13.21 -6.38
N GLY A 406 10.34 -11.92 -6.37
CA GLY A 406 9.40 -10.85 -6.72
C GLY A 406 8.94 -10.90 -8.17
N LEU A 407 9.88 -11.08 -9.13
CA LEU A 407 9.52 -11.09 -10.54
C LEU A 407 8.60 -12.27 -10.91
N PRO A 408 8.89 -13.54 -10.53
CA PRO A 408 7.97 -14.64 -10.79
C PRO A 408 6.60 -14.46 -10.11
N VAL A 409 6.56 -13.96 -8.86
CA VAL A 409 5.31 -13.64 -8.17
C VAL A 409 4.52 -12.62 -8.97
N THR A 410 5.14 -11.54 -9.39
CA THR A 410 4.48 -10.48 -10.17
C THR A 410 3.90 -11.03 -11.47
N LEU A 411 4.67 -11.78 -12.25
CA LEU A 411 4.22 -12.30 -13.54
C LEU A 411 3.01 -13.23 -13.38
N VAL A 412 3.06 -14.14 -12.42
CA VAL A 412 1.96 -15.10 -12.17
C VAL A 412 0.73 -14.37 -11.65
N THR A 413 0.87 -13.46 -10.69
CA THR A 413 -0.27 -12.77 -10.09
C THR A 413 -0.92 -11.76 -11.03
N LEU A 414 -0.16 -11.09 -11.91
CA LEU A 414 -0.72 -10.24 -12.97
C LEU A 414 -1.47 -11.06 -14.01
N LEU A 415 -0.93 -12.24 -14.42
CA LEU A 415 -1.64 -13.14 -15.31
C LEU A 415 -2.96 -13.62 -14.69
N MET A 416 -2.95 -13.98 -13.40
CA MET A 416 -4.16 -14.36 -12.67
C MET A 416 -5.17 -13.21 -12.62
N SER A 417 -4.71 -11.97 -12.43
CA SER A 417 -5.57 -10.78 -12.45
C SER A 417 -6.24 -10.60 -13.81
N VAL A 418 -5.48 -10.70 -14.91
CA VAL A 418 -6.04 -10.58 -16.28
C VAL A 418 -7.07 -11.67 -16.55
N LEU A 419 -6.81 -12.91 -16.14
CA LEU A 419 -7.75 -14.02 -16.37
C LEU A 419 -9.02 -13.91 -15.52
N LEU A 420 -8.92 -13.46 -14.27
CA LEU A 420 -10.08 -13.36 -13.37
C LEU A 420 -10.96 -12.15 -13.65
N LEU A 421 -10.38 -11.03 -14.09
CA LEU A 421 -11.12 -9.79 -14.34
C LEU A 421 -11.52 -9.65 -15.82
N GLY A 422 -10.81 -10.31 -16.74
CA GLY A 422 -11.06 -10.22 -18.16
C GLY A 422 -12.08 -11.25 -18.71
N LEU A 423 -12.35 -12.31 -17.93
CA LEU A 423 -13.33 -13.36 -18.28
C LEU A 423 -14.66 -13.11 -17.58
#